data_69bf4eddb0984b54ad8b04fac2e9c587
#
_entry.id   69bf4eddb0984b54ad8b04fac2e9c587
#
_cell.length_a   1.000
_cell.length_b   1.000
_cell.length_c   1.000
_cell.angle_alpha   90.00
_cell.angle_beta   90.00
_cell.angle_gamma   90.00
#
_symmetry.space_group_name_H-M   'P 1'
#
loop_
_entity.id
_entity.type
_entity.pdbx_description
1 polymer ?
#
loop_
_entity_poly.entity_id
_entity_poly.type
_entity_poly.pdbx_seq_one_letter_code
_entity_poly.pdbx_strand_id
1 'polypeptide(L)'
;MDLGITIHLTDRCIDIRELAVEAELRGFSSVFIPEHTHIPSSQKTPIPAVSGIAPEDYPRLTDPLVSLSAAAAVTSKIRLGTGVLLVAQHNPINLAKSTSTLDVISDGRFEMGVGLSLIHI
;
A
#
# COMPACT_ATOMS: atom_id res chain seq x y z
N MET A 1 -14.75 9.41 15.34
CA MET A 1 -13.35 9.58 14.92
C MET A 1 -13.00 8.37 14.07
N ASP A 2 -12.52 8.61 12.86
CA ASP A 2 -12.10 7.53 11.96
C ASP A 2 -10.66 7.16 12.25
N LEU A 3 -10.41 5.88 12.50
CA LEU A 3 -9.08 5.32 12.72
C LEU A 3 -8.71 4.42 11.56
N GLY A 4 -7.53 4.63 10.97
CA GLY A 4 -6.97 3.79 9.92
C GLY A 4 -5.71 3.08 10.40
N ILE A 5 -5.33 2.05 9.66
CA ILE A 5 -4.08 1.31 9.83
C ILE A 5 -3.17 1.65 8.65
N THR A 6 -1.89 1.93 8.91
CA THR A 6 -0.83 1.96 7.90
C THR A 6 0.17 0.87 8.23
N ILE A 7 0.51 0.04 7.25
CA ILE A 7 1.44 -1.07 7.42
C ILE A 7 2.41 -1.19 6.24
N HIS A 8 3.66 -1.43 6.53
CA HIS A 8 4.67 -1.83 5.56
C HIS A 8 4.56 -3.35 5.34
N LEU A 9 3.76 -3.72 4.37
CA LEU A 9 3.42 -5.12 4.11
C LEU A 9 4.56 -5.85 3.40
N THR A 10 5.08 -6.89 4.05
CA THR A 10 6.14 -7.77 3.52
C THR A 10 5.69 -9.22 3.56
N ASP A 11 6.46 -10.11 2.95
CA ASP A 11 6.25 -11.57 3.04
C ASP A 11 6.48 -12.16 4.44
N ARG A 12 6.92 -11.34 5.41
CA ARG A 12 7.12 -11.70 6.82
C ARG A 12 6.02 -11.19 7.74
N CYS A 13 5.10 -10.40 7.19
CA CYS A 13 3.97 -9.84 7.94
C CYS A 13 2.76 -10.79 7.95
N ILE A 14 1.72 -10.38 8.66
CA ILE A 14 0.38 -10.96 8.55
C ILE A 14 -0.09 -10.89 7.08
N ASP A 15 -0.84 -11.91 6.64
CA ASP A 15 -1.48 -11.88 5.32
C ASP A 15 -2.43 -10.68 5.21
N ILE A 16 -2.36 -9.95 4.12
CA ILE A 16 -3.18 -8.75 3.91
C ILE A 16 -4.68 -9.04 3.99
N ARG A 17 -5.11 -10.21 3.56
CA ARG A 17 -6.52 -10.63 3.61
C ARG A 17 -6.99 -10.80 5.05
N GLU A 18 -6.17 -11.43 5.87
CA GLU A 18 -6.44 -11.60 7.29
C GLU A 18 -6.43 -10.26 8.02
N LEU A 19 -5.42 -9.43 7.76
CA LEU A 19 -5.34 -8.08 8.33
C LEU A 19 -6.56 -7.24 8.00
N ALA A 20 -6.98 -7.22 6.73
CA ALA A 20 -8.10 -6.39 6.28
C ALA A 20 -9.43 -6.84 6.90
N VAL A 21 -9.67 -8.15 6.99
CA VAL A 21 -10.86 -8.72 7.65
C VAL A 21 -10.86 -8.37 9.14
N GLU A 22 -9.75 -8.58 9.84
CA GLU A 22 -9.66 -8.25 11.28
C GLU A 22 -9.80 -6.75 11.53
N ALA A 23 -9.23 -5.90 10.68
CA ALA A 23 -9.38 -4.46 10.79
C ALA A 23 -10.84 -4.03 10.60
N GLU A 24 -11.52 -4.58 9.60
CA GLU A 24 -12.95 -4.31 9.35
C GLU A 24 -13.81 -4.76 10.54
N LEU A 25 -13.58 -5.96 11.06
CA LEU A 25 -14.32 -6.50 12.22
C LEU A 25 -14.12 -5.67 13.49
N ARG A 26 -12.95 -5.06 13.67
CA ARG A 26 -12.63 -4.20 14.81
C ARG A 26 -13.03 -2.74 14.62
N GLY A 27 -13.67 -2.41 13.49
CA GLY A 27 -14.20 -1.08 13.23
C GLY A 27 -13.16 -0.04 12.78
N PHE A 28 -12.01 -0.46 12.27
CA PHE A 28 -11.10 0.46 11.59
C PHE A 28 -11.73 0.94 10.27
N SER A 29 -11.51 2.21 9.96
CA SER A 29 -12.10 2.85 8.78
C SER A 29 -11.32 2.58 7.49
N SER A 30 -10.02 2.29 7.60
CA SER A 30 -9.15 2.15 6.43
C SER A 30 -7.87 1.36 6.71
N VAL A 31 -7.33 0.76 5.65
CA VAL A 31 -5.98 0.19 5.60
C VAL A 31 -5.21 0.83 4.45
N PHE A 32 -4.01 1.35 4.75
CA PHE A 32 -3.11 1.95 3.79
C PHE A 32 -1.79 1.18 3.74
N ILE A 33 -1.29 0.94 2.53
CA ILE A 33 0.03 0.33 2.31
C ILE A 33 0.87 1.18 1.36
N PRO A 34 2.18 1.35 1.64
CA PRO A 34 3.09 2.11 0.80
C PRO A 34 3.61 1.28 -0.36
N GLU A 35 4.21 1.96 -1.32
CA GLU A 35 4.90 1.35 -2.45
C GLU A 35 6.40 1.59 -2.39
N HIS A 36 7.18 0.52 -2.59
CA HIS A 36 8.59 0.54 -2.92
C HIS A 36 8.87 -0.53 -3.98
N THR A 37 8.92 -0.15 -5.25
CA THR A 37 9.13 -1.08 -6.35
C THR A 37 10.53 -1.66 -6.37
N HIS A 38 11.51 -0.88 -5.93
CA HIS A 38 12.92 -1.27 -5.86
C HIS A 38 13.70 -0.32 -4.95
N ILE A 39 14.84 -0.76 -4.48
CA ILE A 39 15.80 0.06 -3.74
C ILE A 39 17.08 0.17 -4.58
N PRO A 40 17.57 1.39 -4.88
CA PRO A 40 18.85 1.55 -5.58
C PRO A 40 20.00 0.92 -4.81
N SER A 41 20.86 0.19 -5.51
CA SER A 41 22.05 -0.47 -4.90
C SER A 41 23.10 0.53 -4.42
N SER A 42 23.11 1.74 -4.99
CA SER A 42 23.98 2.83 -4.57
C SER A 42 23.13 3.94 -3.94
N GLN A 43 23.18 4.04 -2.63
CA GLN A 43 22.48 5.09 -1.89
C GLN A 43 23.51 6.09 -1.36
N LYS A 44 23.41 7.35 -1.78
CA LYS A 44 24.19 8.45 -1.21
C LYS A 44 23.61 8.95 0.12
N THR A 45 22.34 8.75 0.32
CA THR A 45 21.62 9.13 1.55
C THR A 45 21.06 7.87 2.19
N PRO A 46 21.32 7.60 3.47
CA PRO A 46 20.68 6.49 4.17
C PRO A 46 19.17 6.60 4.09
N ILE A 47 18.48 5.48 3.91
CA ILE A 47 17.02 5.43 4.07
C ILE A 47 16.74 5.87 5.52
N PRO A 48 15.95 6.92 5.74
CA PRO A 48 15.58 7.29 7.10
C PRO A 48 14.94 6.08 7.78
N ALA A 49 15.31 5.80 9.02
CA ALA A 49 14.60 4.84 9.85
C ALA A 49 13.21 5.44 10.18
N VAL A 50 12.31 5.40 9.20
CA VAL A 50 10.96 5.92 9.34
C VAL A 50 10.08 4.83 9.90
N SER A 51 9.50 5.11 11.05
CA SER A 51 8.33 4.39 11.60
C SER A 51 8.47 2.86 11.75
N GLY A 52 9.61 2.39 12.20
CA GLY A 52 9.71 1.01 12.72
C GLY A 52 9.87 -0.10 11.68
N ILE A 53 10.12 0.25 10.40
CA ILE A 53 10.52 -0.74 9.40
C ILE A 53 12.05 -0.89 9.41
N ALA A 54 12.53 -2.13 9.42
CA ALA A 54 13.94 -2.42 9.29
C ALA A 54 14.42 -2.15 7.85
N PRO A 55 15.64 -1.59 7.64
CA PRO A 55 16.14 -1.30 6.30
C PRO A 55 16.12 -2.51 5.34
N GLU A 56 16.33 -3.71 5.86
CA GLU A 56 16.29 -4.97 5.12
C GLU A 56 14.88 -5.37 4.65
N ASP A 57 13.84 -4.79 5.20
CA ASP A 57 12.46 -5.10 4.83
C ASP A 57 11.93 -4.21 3.69
N TYR A 58 12.56 -3.06 3.42
CA TYR A 58 12.15 -2.20 2.32
C TYR A 58 12.13 -2.89 0.94
N PRO A 59 13.14 -3.71 0.55
CA PRO A 59 13.10 -4.43 -0.71
C PRO A 59 12.05 -5.54 -0.78
N ARG A 60 11.43 -5.87 0.36
CA ARG A 60 10.45 -6.96 0.51
C ARG A 60 9.01 -6.47 0.48
N LEU A 61 8.79 -5.17 0.35
CA LEU A 61 7.44 -4.61 0.29
C LEU A 61 6.68 -5.18 -0.90
N THR A 62 5.46 -5.58 -0.65
CA THR A 62 4.57 -6.12 -1.68
C THR A 62 4.03 -5.01 -2.57
N ASP A 63 3.63 -5.37 -3.79
CA ASP A 63 2.91 -4.44 -4.67
C ASP A 63 1.58 -4.02 -4.03
N PRO A 64 1.33 -2.71 -3.87
CA PRO A 64 0.14 -2.23 -3.17
C PRO A 64 -1.15 -2.52 -3.93
N LEU A 65 -1.18 -2.40 -5.26
CA LEU A 65 -2.42 -2.60 -6.02
C LEU A 65 -2.84 -4.07 -6.02
N VAL A 66 -1.86 -4.99 -6.13
CA VAL A 66 -2.12 -6.44 -6.05
C VAL A 66 -2.61 -6.82 -4.65
N SER A 67 -1.92 -6.33 -3.61
CA SER A 67 -2.27 -6.63 -2.22
C SER A 67 -3.63 -6.07 -1.83
N LEU A 68 -3.92 -4.82 -2.21
CA LEU A 68 -5.22 -4.19 -1.93
C LEU A 68 -6.36 -4.85 -2.71
N SER A 69 -6.09 -5.40 -3.92
CA SER A 69 -7.09 -6.19 -4.64
C SER A 69 -7.46 -7.47 -3.90
N ALA A 70 -6.49 -8.13 -3.29
CA ALA A 70 -6.75 -9.30 -2.45
C ALA A 70 -7.54 -8.94 -1.19
N ALA A 71 -7.23 -7.82 -0.55
CA ALA A 71 -8.00 -7.30 0.58
C ALA A 71 -9.44 -6.93 0.19
N ALA A 72 -9.62 -6.30 -0.98
CA ALA A 72 -10.92 -5.91 -1.49
C ALA A 72 -11.87 -7.10 -1.68
N ALA A 73 -11.31 -8.24 -2.12
CA ALA A 73 -12.08 -9.46 -2.38
C ALA A 73 -12.67 -10.11 -1.11
N VAL A 74 -12.13 -9.80 0.07
CA VAL A 74 -12.53 -10.42 1.35
C VAL A 74 -13.16 -9.45 2.33
N THR A 75 -13.31 -8.19 1.96
CA THR A 75 -13.90 -7.12 2.80
C THR A 75 -15.04 -6.43 2.08
N SER A 76 -15.87 -5.68 2.81
CA SER A 76 -17.05 -5.02 2.23
C SER A 76 -17.24 -3.56 2.63
N LYS A 77 -16.52 -3.06 3.63
CA LYS A 77 -16.73 -1.72 4.20
C LYS A 77 -15.46 -0.91 4.35
N ILE A 78 -14.36 -1.55 4.75
CA ILE A 78 -13.10 -0.88 5.03
C ILE A 78 -12.54 -0.24 3.75
N ARG A 79 -12.08 1.01 3.86
CA ARG A 79 -11.42 1.71 2.77
C ARG A 79 -9.99 1.17 2.60
N LEU A 80 -9.56 1.07 1.37
CA LEU A 80 -8.29 0.47 0.99
C LEU A 80 -7.48 1.49 0.23
N GLY A 81 -6.31 1.85 0.73
CA GLY A 81 -5.56 2.94 0.13
C GLY A 81 -4.07 2.71 -0.03
N THR A 82 -3.47 3.51 -0.88
CA THR A 82 -2.03 3.58 -1.03
C THR A 82 -1.44 4.72 -0.22
N GLY A 83 -0.47 4.43 0.61
CA GLY A 83 0.14 5.45 1.44
C GLY A 83 1.66 5.45 1.38
N VAL A 84 2.26 5.81 0.24
CA VAL A 84 1.72 6.34 -1.02
C VAL A 84 2.13 5.50 -2.23
N LEU A 85 1.46 5.68 -3.37
CA LEU A 85 1.83 5.11 -4.67
C LEU A 85 2.81 6.05 -5.40
N LEU A 86 3.87 5.50 -5.99
CA LEU A 86 4.91 6.26 -6.68
C LEU A 86 4.57 6.43 -8.16
N VAL A 87 3.64 7.32 -8.47
CA VAL A 87 3.07 7.48 -9.82
C VAL A 87 4.10 7.72 -10.92
N ALA A 88 5.21 8.37 -10.59
CA ALA A 88 6.29 8.63 -11.55
C ALA A 88 7.04 7.36 -12.02
N GLN A 89 6.87 6.24 -11.32
CA GLN A 89 7.50 4.96 -11.66
C GLN A 89 6.61 4.07 -12.53
N HIS A 90 5.37 4.47 -12.76
CA HIS A 90 4.39 3.69 -13.51
C HIS A 90 4.17 4.21 -14.94
N ASN A 91 3.84 3.29 -15.84
CA ASN A 91 3.21 3.70 -17.09
C ASN A 91 1.79 4.24 -16.77
N PRO A 92 1.46 5.48 -17.15
CA PRO A 92 0.22 6.12 -16.71
C PRO A 92 -1.05 5.42 -17.23
N ILE A 93 -0.99 4.82 -18.42
CA ILE A 93 -2.13 4.10 -19.00
C ILE A 93 -2.39 2.81 -18.23
N ASN A 94 -1.33 2.06 -17.93
CA ASN A 94 -1.43 0.82 -17.15
C ASN A 94 -1.90 1.12 -15.71
N LEU A 95 -1.34 2.16 -15.11
CA LEU A 95 -1.73 2.57 -13.76
C LEU A 95 -3.21 2.96 -13.70
N ALA A 96 -3.68 3.79 -14.64
CA ALA A 96 -5.08 4.19 -14.71
C ALA A 96 -5.99 2.96 -14.86
N LYS A 97 -5.58 1.96 -15.64
CA LYS A 97 -6.34 0.72 -15.79
C LYS A 97 -6.37 -0.10 -14.51
N SER A 98 -5.24 -0.26 -13.85
CA SER A 98 -5.15 -1.04 -12.61
C SER A 98 -5.95 -0.40 -11.47
N THR A 99 -5.80 0.92 -11.27
CA THR A 99 -6.51 1.65 -10.22
C THR A 99 -8.02 1.68 -10.44
N SER A 100 -8.48 1.91 -11.67
CA SER A 100 -9.91 1.84 -11.99
C SER A 100 -10.49 0.43 -11.81
N THR A 101 -9.69 -0.61 -12.10
CA THR A 101 -10.10 -1.99 -11.86
C THR A 101 -10.23 -2.30 -10.38
N LEU A 102 -9.25 -1.86 -9.58
CA LEU A 102 -9.30 -2.02 -8.12
C LEU A 102 -10.49 -1.26 -7.52
N ASP A 103 -10.79 -0.06 -8.02
CA ASP A 103 -11.95 0.71 -7.57
C ASP A 103 -13.26 -0.05 -7.82
N VAL A 104 -13.42 -0.65 -9.01
CA VAL A 104 -14.57 -1.50 -9.32
C VAL A 104 -14.62 -2.75 -8.42
N ILE A 105 -13.50 -3.46 -8.24
CA ILE A 105 -13.46 -4.67 -7.39
C ILE A 105 -13.80 -4.33 -5.93
N SER A 106 -13.37 -3.17 -5.47
CA SER A 106 -13.61 -2.72 -4.10
C SER A 106 -14.97 -2.05 -3.88
N ASP A 107 -15.78 -1.90 -4.91
CA ASP A 107 -17.06 -1.18 -4.86
C ASP A 107 -16.88 0.28 -4.39
N GLY A 108 -15.90 0.98 -4.99
CA GLY A 108 -15.63 2.39 -4.73
C GLY A 108 -14.92 2.67 -3.38
N ARG A 109 -14.30 1.67 -2.76
CA ARG A 109 -13.59 1.82 -1.48
C ARG A 109 -12.09 2.12 -1.64
N PHE A 110 -11.59 2.17 -2.87
CA PHE A 110 -10.19 2.43 -3.14
C PHE A 110 -9.86 3.92 -2.98
N GLU A 111 -8.79 4.23 -2.26
CA GLU A 111 -8.26 5.59 -2.07
C GLU A 111 -6.81 5.64 -2.57
N MET A 112 -6.56 6.47 -3.57
CA MET A 112 -5.25 6.61 -4.18
C MET A 112 -4.46 7.75 -3.55
N GLY A 113 -3.58 7.43 -2.60
CA GLY A 113 -2.56 8.36 -2.12
C GLY A 113 -1.35 8.33 -3.06
N VAL A 114 -0.88 9.50 -3.50
CA VAL A 114 0.19 9.60 -4.49
C VAL A 114 1.44 10.26 -3.95
N GLY A 115 2.61 9.75 -4.38
CA GLY A 115 3.92 10.33 -4.16
C GLY A 115 4.72 10.40 -5.45
N LEU A 116 5.73 11.26 -5.46
CA LEU A 116 6.55 11.47 -6.66
C LEU A 116 7.88 10.73 -6.62
N SER A 117 8.43 10.46 -5.43
CA SER A 117 9.76 9.85 -5.31
C SER A 117 9.98 9.28 -3.91
N LEU A 118 10.84 8.26 -3.85
CA LEU A 118 11.38 7.70 -2.61
C LEU A 118 12.58 8.47 -2.05
N ILE A 119 13.26 9.27 -2.87
CA ILE A 119 14.65 9.69 -2.59
C ILE A 119 14.84 11.21 -2.73
N HIS A 120 13.96 11.91 -3.41
CA HIS A 120 14.15 13.31 -3.79
C HIS A 120 13.10 14.23 -3.14
N ILE A 121 13.06 14.20 -1.84
CA ILE A 121 12.33 15.22 -1.09
C ILE A 121 13.34 16.09 -0.37
#